data_bf7c3963ae22b3d63f4a52df166732d3
#
_entry.id   bf7c3963ae22b3d63f4a52df166732d3
#
_cell.length_a   1.000
_cell.length_b   1.000
_cell.length_c   1.000
_cell.angle_alpha   90.00
_cell.angle_beta   90.00
_cell.angle_gamma   90.00
#
_symmetry.space_group_name_H-M   'P 1'
#
loop_
_entity.id
_entity.type
_entity.pdbx_description
1 polymer ?
#
loop_
_entity_poly.entity_id
_entity_poly.type
_entity_poly.pdbx_seq_one_letter_code
_entity_poly.pdbx_strand_id
1 'polypeptide(L)'
;MRTFDNAKARNGGIAVAALSFPPAPCYGAGPMSTFTILLGGELRRTPRLARQIAGSRVIAADAGIGHAAALGIVPELWVGDFDSVPAELPETLRTVPRLAFPSEKDKTDGELAVEAAFARGATALVLAGAFGGPRADHAFLHMMLAVRLAQAGIGVLLTSGGQEGVPLRSGRARFDYETGTLFSILGFSDLSGLSLAGAKWPLDNVQVPIGSSLTISNEVRGRLEVVLGSGQAMLLAHID
;
A
#
# COMPACT_ATOMS: atom_id res chain seq x y z
N MET A 1 22.60 -48.90 1.44
CA MET A 1 21.36 -48.95 2.21
C MET A 1 21.61 -48.19 3.50
N ARG A 2 21.30 -46.86 3.52
CA ARG A 2 21.45 -45.97 4.68
C ARG A 2 20.05 -45.56 5.11
N THR A 3 19.68 -45.98 6.30
CA THR A 3 18.44 -45.69 6.99
C THR A 3 18.46 -44.22 7.42
N PHE A 4 17.47 -43.42 6.95
CA PHE A 4 17.22 -42.06 7.45
C PHE A 4 16.46 -42.16 8.78
N ASP A 5 17.08 -41.68 9.81
CA ASP A 5 16.54 -41.59 11.16
C ASP A 5 15.56 -40.43 11.22
N ASN A 6 14.34 -40.73 11.64
CA ASN A 6 13.20 -39.80 11.66
C ASN A 6 13.23 -39.02 12.99
N ALA A 7 13.98 -37.90 13.03
CA ALA A 7 14.01 -37.02 14.19
C ALA A 7 12.70 -36.20 14.27
N LYS A 8 11.97 -36.44 15.35
CA LYS A 8 10.73 -35.73 15.75
C LYS A 8 10.84 -34.23 15.59
N ALA A 9 10.13 -33.67 14.61
CA ALA A 9 9.81 -32.24 14.58
C ALA A 9 8.91 -31.90 15.79
N ARG A 10 9.46 -31.16 16.73
CA ARG A 10 8.65 -30.52 17.80
C ARG A 10 7.84 -29.39 17.17
N ASN A 11 6.53 -29.57 17.11
CA ASN A 11 5.57 -28.51 16.77
C ASN A 11 5.59 -27.42 17.87
N GLY A 12 6.54 -26.51 17.80
CA GLY A 12 6.45 -25.21 18.43
C GLY A 12 5.70 -24.32 17.45
N GLY A 13 4.38 -24.25 17.55
CA GLY A 13 3.58 -23.29 16.80
C GLY A 13 4.02 -21.87 17.20
N ILE A 14 4.81 -21.22 16.35
CA ILE A 14 5.06 -19.78 16.45
C ILE A 14 3.71 -19.13 16.17
N ALA A 15 3.07 -18.57 17.19
CA ALA A 15 1.91 -17.73 17.01
C ALA A 15 2.37 -16.48 16.24
N VAL A 16 2.17 -16.48 14.92
CA VAL A 16 2.35 -15.30 14.10
C VAL A 16 1.42 -14.23 14.67
N ALA A 17 1.99 -13.23 15.33
CA ALA A 17 1.22 -12.10 15.84
C ALA A 17 0.55 -11.42 14.64
N ALA A 18 -0.73 -11.70 14.45
CA ALA A 18 -1.52 -10.98 13.46
C ALA A 18 -1.45 -9.49 13.78
N LEU A 19 -1.26 -8.66 12.75
CA LEU A 19 -1.44 -7.22 12.88
C LEU A 19 -2.82 -7.00 13.49
N SER A 20 -2.90 -6.55 14.75
CA SER A 20 -4.15 -6.15 15.35
C SER A 20 -4.48 -4.75 14.83
N PHE A 21 -5.34 -4.69 13.82
CA PHE A 21 -5.90 -3.41 13.40
C PHE A 21 -6.95 -2.98 14.42
N PRO A 22 -7.01 -1.68 14.75
CA PRO A 22 -8.17 -1.18 15.47
C PRO A 22 -9.42 -1.54 14.66
N PRO A 23 -10.55 -1.86 15.31
CA PRO A 23 -11.81 -2.05 14.59
C PRO A 23 -12.02 -0.82 13.71
N ALA A 24 -12.55 -1.06 12.48
CA ALA A 24 -12.87 0.02 11.56
C ALA A 24 -13.57 1.13 12.34
N PRO A 25 -13.11 2.39 12.28
CA PRO A 25 -13.82 3.45 12.97
C PRO A 25 -15.26 3.40 12.47
N CYS A 26 -16.20 3.24 13.38
CA CYS A 26 -17.59 3.48 13.06
C CYS A 26 -17.62 4.85 12.41
N TYR A 27 -18.15 4.96 11.19
CA TYR A 27 -18.26 6.21 10.44
C TYR A 27 -19.15 7.19 11.22
N GLY A 28 -18.59 7.80 12.23
CA GLY A 28 -19.15 8.78 13.13
C GLY A 28 -18.13 9.88 13.33
N ALA A 29 -18.25 10.93 12.53
CA ALA A 29 -17.94 12.34 12.81
C ALA A 29 -16.68 12.68 13.64
N GLY A 30 -15.57 11.96 13.53
CA GLY A 30 -14.26 12.43 13.97
C GLY A 30 -13.49 13.05 12.77
N PRO A 31 -12.59 14.05 12.99
CA PRO A 31 -11.76 14.56 11.90
C PRO A 31 -10.93 13.43 11.31
N MET A 32 -10.96 13.28 9.98
CA MET A 32 -10.14 12.29 9.28
C MET A 32 -8.66 12.64 9.47
N SER A 33 -7.88 11.71 10.04
CA SER A 33 -6.44 11.86 10.22
C SER A 33 -5.73 10.98 9.21
N THR A 34 -5.24 11.61 8.13
CA THR A 34 -4.46 10.90 7.09
C THR A 34 -2.99 10.90 7.46
N PHE A 35 -2.36 9.74 7.36
CA PHE A 35 -0.92 9.59 7.48
C PHE A 35 -0.30 9.17 6.15
N THR A 36 0.81 9.79 5.78
CA THR A 36 1.68 9.35 4.70
C THR A 36 2.83 8.53 5.27
N ILE A 37 2.97 7.29 4.80
CA ILE A 37 4.12 6.43 5.10
C ILE A 37 5.07 6.51 3.91
N LEU A 38 6.28 7.04 4.12
CA LEU A 38 7.34 7.04 3.11
C LEU A 38 8.03 5.68 3.14
N LEU A 39 7.95 4.94 2.05
CA LEU A 39 8.53 3.61 1.85
C LEU A 39 9.74 3.69 0.92
N GLY A 40 10.60 2.67 0.92
CA GLY A 40 11.87 2.66 0.19
C GLY A 40 11.79 2.34 -1.31
N GLY A 41 10.60 2.20 -1.92
CA GLY A 41 10.45 2.00 -3.35
C GLY A 41 10.64 3.28 -4.17
N GLU A 42 10.27 3.25 -5.44
CA GLU A 42 10.37 4.42 -6.30
C GLU A 42 9.37 5.51 -5.92
N LEU A 43 9.82 6.77 -5.92
CA LEU A 43 8.94 7.91 -5.67
C LEU A 43 9.37 9.12 -6.51
N ARG A 44 8.49 9.55 -7.39
CA ARG A 44 8.68 10.73 -8.24
C ARG A 44 7.80 11.88 -7.74
N ARG A 45 8.38 13.06 -7.54
CA ARG A 45 7.63 14.26 -7.18
C ARG A 45 6.76 14.70 -8.35
N THR A 46 5.44 14.73 -8.15
CA THR A 46 4.45 15.20 -9.11
C THR A 46 3.44 16.13 -8.42
N PRO A 47 2.76 17.02 -9.17
CA PRO A 47 1.68 17.83 -8.59
C PRO A 47 0.55 16.99 -8.00
N ARG A 48 0.29 15.81 -8.55
CA ARG A 48 -0.73 14.89 -8.05
C ARG A 48 -0.31 14.29 -6.71
N LEU A 49 0.91 13.77 -6.59
CA LEU A 49 1.47 13.31 -5.32
C LEU A 49 1.41 14.40 -4.26
N ALA A 50 1.82 15.62 -4.60
CA ALA A 50 1.78 16.75 -3.66
C ALA A 50 0.37 17.01 -3.10
N ARG A 51 -0.68 16.88 -3.94
CA ARG A 51 -2.07 16.98 -3.48
C ARG A 51 -2.49 15.80 -2.60
N GLN A 52 -2.05 14.59 -2.91
CA GLN A 52 -2.40 13.38 -2.17
C GLN A 52 -1.85 13.37 -0.74
N ILE A 53 -0.65 13.92 -0.55
CA ILE A 53 0.01 13.97 0.78
C ILE A 53 -0.21 15.29 1.51
N ALA A 54 -0.86 16.27 0.88
CA ALA A 54 -1.11 17.58 1.48
C ALA A 54 -1.90 17.47 2.78
N GLY A 55 -1.40 18.10 3.85
CA GLY A 55 -2.06 18.08 5.17
C GLY A 55 -2.00 16.75 5.92
N SER A 56 -1.37 15.71 5.36
CA SER A 56 -1.16 14.46 6.07
C SER A 56 0.01 14.58 7.06
N ARG A 57 -0.04 13.80 8.14
CA ARG A 57 1.10 13.56 9.02
C ARG A 57 2.02 12.52 8.36
N VAL A 58 3.33 12.65 8.54
CA VAL A 58 4.29 11.83 7.78
C VAL A 58 5.15 10.99 8.72
N ILE A 59 5.24 9.69 8.41
CA ILE A 59 6.17 8.75 9.04
C ILE A 59 7.05 8.16 7.94
N ALA A 60 8.37 8.09 8.17
CA ALA A 60 9.28 7.40 7.26
C ALA A 60 9.57 5.98 7.77
N ALA A 61 9.60 5.01 6.86
CA ALA A 61 10.01 3.65 7.14
C ALA A 61 11.38 3.41 6.49
N ASP A 62 12.38 3.12 7.29
CA ASP A 62 13.76 2.81 6.91
C ASP A 62 14.30 3.75 5.80
N ALA A 63 14.74 3.22 4.65
CA ALA A 63 15.25 3.98 3.50
C ALA A 63 14.25 5.02 2.93
N GLY A 64 12.96 4.92 3.26
CA GLY A 64 11.93 5.89 2.86
C GLY A 64 12.20 7.31 3.32
N ILE A 65 13.04 7.51 4.35
CA ILE A 65 13.48 8.84 4.79
C ILE A 65 14.17 9.63 3.66
N GLY A 66 14.82 8.94 2.71
CA GLY A 66 15.48 9.56 1.57
C GLY A 66 14.53 10.36 0.68
N HIS A 67 13.25 10.00 0.62
CA HIS A 67 12.25 10.74 -0.16
C HIS A 67 11.83 12.06 0.49
N ALA A 68 11.98 12.19 1.80
CA ALA A 68 11.55 13.37 2.55
C ALA A 68 12.24 14.65 2.06
N ALA A 69 13.56 14.58 1.79
CA ALA A 69 14.31 15.70 1.26
C ALA A 69 13.81 16.18 -0.10
N ALA A 70 13.59 15.23 -1.03
CA ALA A 70 13.10 15.53 -2.39
C ALA A 70 11.67 16.11 -2.38
N LEU A 71 10.86 15.73 -1.39
CA LEU A 71 9.50 16.23 -1.22
C LEU A 71 9.42 17.54 -0.44
N GLY A 72 10.50 17.95 0.24
CA GLY A 72 10.52 19.13 1.11
C GLY A 72 9.69 18.96 2.39
N ILE A 73 9.65 17.73 2.94
CA ILE A 73 8.89 17.36 4.14
C ILE A 73 9.83 16.92 5.25
N VAL A 74 9.42 17.16 6.50
CA VAL A 74 10.07 16.60 7.68
C VAL A 74 9.10 15.62 8.33
N PRO A 75 9.38 14.30 8.31
CA PRO A 75 8.56 13.32 9.00
C PRO A 75 8.53 13.56 10.52
N GLU A 76 7.42 13.25 11.16
CA GLU A 76 7.32 13.32 12.62
C GLU A 76 7.96 12.14 13.34
N LEU A 77 8.19 11.04 12.59
CA LEU A 77 8.80 9.82 13.09
C LEU A 77 9.55 9.10 11.97
N TRP A 78 10.66 8.46 12.33
CA TRP A 78 11.40 7.55 11.46
C TRP A 78 11.49 6.19 12.14
N VAL A 79 10.95 5.16 11.48
CA VAL A 79 10.84 3.78 11.98
C VAL A 79 11.79 2.89 11.20
N GLY A 80 12.56 2.04 11.86
CA GLY A 80 13.44 1.08 11.19
C GLY A 80 14.48 0.47 12.11
N ASP A 81 15.38 -0.34 11.53
CA ASP A 81 16.60 -0.83 12.20
C ASP A 81 17.82 0.08 11.91
N PHE A 82 17.65 1.01 10.95
CA PHE A 82 18.65 2.02 10.56
C PHE A 82 19.95 1.44 10.00
N ASP A 83 19.94 0.22 9.48
CA ASP A 83 21.09 -0.39 8.80
C ASP A 83 21.32 0.19 7.40
N SER A 84 20.29 0.75 6.78
CA SER A 84 20.26 1.32 5.41
C SER A 84 20.13 2.85 5.40
N VAL A 85 20.71 3.55 6.41
CA VAL A 85 20.65 5.01 6.48
C VAL A 85 21.40 5.64 5.31
N PRO A 86 20.80 6.55 4.50
CA PRO A 86 21.51 7.27 3.47
C PRO A 86 22.71 8.04 4.04
N ALA A 87 23.87 7.94 3.39
CA ALA A 87 25.10 8.58 3.85
C ALA A 87 24.97 10.11 3.97
N GLU A 88 24.16 10.72 3.10
CA GLU A 88 23.91 12.16 3.06
C GLU A 88 22.44 12.46 3.37
N LEU A 89 22.14 12.78 4.62
CA LEU A 89 20.85 13.32 5.03
C LEU A 89 20.99 14.78 5.41
N PRO A 90 20.06 15.66 4.97
CA PRO A 90 19.95 17.02 5.48
C PRO A 90 19.87 17.04 7.01
N GLU A 91 20.44 18.07 7.65
CA GLU A 91 20.45 18.18 9.11
C GLU A 91 19.05 18.12 9.71
N THR A 92 18.06 18.72 9.04
CA THR A 92 16.66 18.69 9.46
C THR A 92 16.08 17.27 9.55
N LEU A 93 16.58 16.32 8.75
CA LEU A 93 16.15 14.93 8.77
C LEU A 93 16.92 14.07 9.77
N ARG A 94 18.13 14.49 10.16
CA ARG A 94 18.90 13.81 11.20
C ARG A 94 18.30 13.95 12.58
N THR A 95 17.55 15.02 12.81
CA THR A 95 16.88 15.34 14.09
C THR A 95 15.48 14.72 14.21
N VAL A 96 14.98 14.04 13.17
CA VAL A 96 13.69 13.34 13.22
C VAL A 96 13.71 12.28 14.32
N PRO A 97 12.69 12.24 15.20
CA PRO A 97 12.57 11.21 16.23
C PRO A 97 12.62 9.81 15.62
N ARG A 98 13.40 8.91 16.22
CA ARG A 98 13.59 7.54 15.75
C ARG A 98 12.87 6.54 16.63
N LEU A 99 12.22 5.56 16.02
CA LEU A 99 11.68 4.38 16.69
C LEU A 99 12.43 3.16 16.14
N ALA A 100 13.41 2.70 16.91
CA ALA A 100 14.29 1.60 16.53
C ALA A 100 13.64 0.25 16.83
N PHE A 101 13.80 -0.69 15.90
CA PHE A 101 13.43 -2.10 16.04
C PHE A 101 14.63 -2.98 15.70
N PRO A 102 14.74 -4.19 16.26
CA PRO A 102 15.75 -5.15 15.84
C PRO A 102 15.62 -5.51 14.36
N SER A 103 16.72 -5.86 13.69
CA SER A 103 16.66 -6.41 12.32
C SER A 103 15.97 -7.79 12.29
N GLU A 104 16.16 -8.59 13.32
CA GLU A 104 15.47 -9.88 13.50
C GLU A 104 14.08 -9.64 14.10
N LYS A 105 13.08 -9.47 13.23
CA LYS A 105 11.67 -9.21 13.59
C LYS A 105 10.71 -9.82 12.57
N ASP A 106 9.50 -10.14 13.02
CA ASP A 106 8.46 -10.75 12.19
C ASP A 106 7.71 -9.76 11.28
N LYS A 107 8.07 -8.46 11.29
CA LYS A 107 7.40 -7.40 10.55
C LYS A 107 8.40 -6.54 9.80
N THR A 108 8.00 -6.09 8.62
CA THR A 108 8.77 -5.10 7.87
C THR A 108 8.66 -3.71 8.51
N ASP A 109 9.63 -2.83 8.23
CA ASP A 109 9.59 -1.44 8.72
C ASP A 109 8.38 -0.68 8.20
N GLY A 110 7.92 -1.01 7.00
CA GLY A 110 6.66 -0.48 6.46
C GLY A 110 5.43 -0.86 7.30
N GLU A 111 5.33 -2.13 7.73
CA GLU A 111 4.25 -2.58 8.62
C GLU A 111 4.34 -1.90 9.99
N LEU A 112 5.53 -1.77 10.56
CA LEU A 112 5.74 -1.09 11.83
C LEU A 112 5.42 0.41 11.76
N ALA A 113 5.75 1.07 10.65
CA ALA A 113 5.38 2.46 10.41
C ALA A 113 3.85 2.64 10.31
N VAL A 114 3.14 1.70 9.67
CA VAL A 114 1.67 1.67 9.63
C VAL A 114 1.10 1.49 11.04
N GLU A 115 1.62 0.59 11.85
CA GLU A 115 1.21 0.42 13.26
C GLU A 115 1.45 1.69 14.08
N ALA A 116 2.61 2.34 13.89
CA ALA A 116 2.94 3.60 14.54
C ALA A 116 1.97 4.74 14.13
N ALA A 117 1.49 4.75 12.88
CA ALA A 117 0.47 5.68 12.42
C ALA A 117 -0.88 5.42 13.11
N PHE A 118 -1.32 4.15 13.20
CA PHE A 118 -2.56 3.80 13.92
C PHE A 118 -2.48 4.15 15.41
N ALA A 119 -1.37 3.88 16.07
CA ALA A 119 -1.15 4.27 17.47
C ALA A 119 -1.23 5.79 17.68
N ARG A 120 -1.07 6.59 16.60
CA ARG A 120 -1.19 8.05 16.58
C ARG A 120 -2.52 8.56 16.03
N GLY A 121 -3.50 7.65 15.82
CA GLY A 121 -4.85 7.98 15.42
C GLY A 121 -5.07 8.09 13.91
N ALA A 122 -4.27 7.41 13.09
CA ALA A 122 -4.52 7.34 11.66
C ALA A 122 -5.90 6.71 11.36
N THR A 123 -6.67 7.32 10.46
CA THR A 123 -7.92 6.79 9.93
C THR A 123 -7.85 6.52 8.43
N ALA A 124 -6.83 7.05 7.76
CA ALA A 124 -6.51 6.80 6.36
C ALA A 124 -4.99 6.84 6.14
N LEU A 125 -4.52 6.16 5.11
CA LEU A 125 -3.10 6.03 4.80
C LEU A 125 -2.80 6.36 3.34
N VAL A 126 -1.68 7.03 3.10
CA VAL A 126 -1.01 7.11 1.81
C VAL A 126 0.32 6.38 1.93
N LEU A 127 0.51 5.30 1.20
CA LEU A 127 1.75 4.54 1.13
C LEU A 127 2.56 5.08 -0.07
N ALA A 128 3.47 6.01 0.19
CA ALA A 128 4.27 6.67 -0.83
C ALA A 128 5.64 5.98 -0.97
N GLY A 129 6.05 5.66 -2.22
CA GLY A 129 7.18 4.78 -2.50
C GLY A 129 6.80 3.29 -2.35
N ALA A 130 5.54 2.96 -2.62
CA ALA A 130 5.03 1.60 -2.46
C ALA A 130 5.38 0.66 -3.62
N PHE A 131 5.77 1.22 -4.78
CA PHE A 131 6.04 0.48 -6.01
C PHE A 131 7.49 0.61 -6.44
N GLY A 132 7.93 -0.29 -7.32
CA GLY A 132 9.27 -0.27 -7.90
C GLY A 132 10.40 -0.53 -6.91
N GLY A 133 11.63 -0.14 -7.30
CA GLY A 133 12.83 -0.39 -6.54
C GLY A 133 13.35 -1.83 -6.69
N PRO A 134 14.45 -2.17 -5.99
CA PRO A 134 15.12 -3.46 -6.14
C PRO A 134 14.39 -4.63 -5.46
N ARG A 135 13.38 -4.35 -4.63
CA ARG A 135 12.67 -5.32 -3.80
C ARG A 135 11.23 -5.51 -4.29
N ALA A 136 11.05 -6.35 -5.32
CA ALA A 136 9.73 -6.70 -5.85
C ALA A 136 8.83 -7.39 -4.80
N ASP A 137 9.42 -8.14 -3.87
CA ASP A 137 8.74 -8.75 -2.74
C ASP A 137 8.12 -7.71 -1.80
N HIS A 138 8.82 -6.60 -1.52
CA HIS A 138 8.28 -5.49 -0.73
C HIS A 138 7.14 -4.78 -1.45
N ALA A 139 7.29 -4.49 -2.75
CA ALA A 139 6.22 -3.88 -3.54
C ALA A 139 4.94 -4.75 -3.53
N PHE A 140 5.08 -6.07 -3.68
CA PHE A 140 3.98 -7.01 -3.59
C PHE A 140 3.34 -7.03 -2.20
N LEU A 141 4.17 -7.08 -1.13
CA LEU A 141 3.69 -7.01 0.26
C LEU A 141 2.90 -5.74 0.53
N HIS A 142 3.35 -4.58 0.04
CA HIS A 142 2.64 -3.30 0.21
C HIS A 142 1.24 -3.35 -0.41
N MET A 143 1.10 -3.97 -1.59
CA MET A 143 -0.21 -4.16 -2.24
C MET A 143 -1.13 -5.07 -1.41
N MET A 144 -0.61 -6.21 -0.93
CA MET A 144 -1.37 -7.12 -0.07
C MET A 144 -1.78 -6.46 1.25
N LEU A 145 -0.88 -5.71 1.88
CA LEU A 145 -1.15 -4.94 3.09
C LEU A 145 -2.28 -3.93 2.87
N ALA A 146 -2.23 -3.18 1.76
CA ALA A 146 -3.26 -2.20 1.44
C ALA A 146 -4.63 -2.85 1.20
N VAL A 147 -4.68 -3.99 0.50
CA VAL A 147 -5.94 -4.74 0.30
C VAL A 147 -6.49 -5.21 1.65
N ARG A 148 -5.65 -5.76 2.54
CA ARG A 148 -6.05 -6.18 3.88
C ARG A 148 -6.58 -5.02 4.73
N LEU A 149 -5.91 -3.86 4.68
CA LEU A 149 -6.34 -2.64 5.38
C LEU A 149 -7.70 -2.13 4.87
N ALA A 150 -7.89 -2.13 3.55
CA ALA A 150 -9.17 -1.73 2.95
C ALA A 150 -10.32 -2.64 3.37
N GLN A 151 -10.09 -3.95 3.52
CA GLN A 151 -11.08 -4.88 4.05
C GLN A 151 -11.44 -4.60 5.51
N ALA A 152 -10.47 -4.13 6.31
CA ALA A 152 -10.69 -3.66 7.66
C ALA A 152 -11.37 -2.26 7.72
N GLY A 153 -11.76 -1.69 6.57
CA GLY A 153 -12.46 -0.41 6.49
C GLY A 153 -11.55 0.82 6.43
N ILE A 154 -10.23 0.65 6.42
CA ILE A 154 -9.26 1.76 6.35
C ILE A 154 -9.15 2.26 4.90
N GLY A 155 -9.17 3.58 4.70
CA GLY A 155 -8.86 4.20 3.42
C GLY A 155 -7.37 4.11 3.15
N VAL A 156 -6.97 3.53 2.01
CA VAL A 156 -5.55 3.39 1.63
C VAL A 156 -5.36 3.76 0.18
N LEU A 157 -4.34 4.57 -0.09
CA LEU A 157 -3.80 4.85 -1.41
C LEU A 157 -2.33 4.46 -1.44
N LEU A 158 -1.92 3.71 -2.47
CA LEU A 158 -0.51 3.48 -2.77
C LEU A 158 -0.08 4.41 -3.90
N THR A 159 1.14 4.96 -3.83
CA THR A 159 1.63 5.82 -4.90
C THR A 159 3.14 5.78 -5.05
N SER A 160 3.62 5.89 -6.30
CA SER A 160 5.01 6.22 -6.65
C SER A 160 5.12 7.61 -7.29
N GLY A 161 4.01 8.37 -7.32
CA GLY A 161 3.92 9.61 -8.10
C GLY A 161 3.67 9.39 -9.59
N GLY A 162 4.09 8.26 -10.15
CA GLY A 162 3.82 7.82 -11.54
C GLY A 162 2.86 6.63 -11.61
N GLN A 163 2.58 6.00 -10.50
CA GLN A 163 1.62 4.91 -10.38
C GLN A 163 0.77 5.11 -9.14
N GLU A 164 -0.48 4.67 -9.19
CA GLU A 164 -1.42 4.66 -8.08
C GLU A 164 -2.08 3.30 -7.94
N GLY A 165 -2.13 2.80 -6.71
CA GLY A 165 -2.87 1.59 -6.34
C GLY A 165 -4.01 1.93 -5.39
N VAL A 166 -5.24 1.60 -5.79
CA VAL A 166 -6.43 1.79 -4.97
C VAL A 166 -7.09 0.44 -4.73
N PRO A 167 -7.07 -0.06 -3.49
CA PRO A 167 -7.79 -1.28 -3.15
C PRO A 167 -9.29 -1.14 -3.44
N LEU A 168 -9.86 -2.15 -4.07
CA LEU A 168 -11.28 -2.21 -4.37
C LEU A 168 -12.02 -2.95 -3.27
N ARG A 169 -13.14 -2.38 -2.85
CA ARG A 169 -14.10 -3.02 -1.93
C ARG A 169 -15.31 -3.47 -2.73
N SER A 170 -16.04 -4.45 -2.23
CA SER A 170 -17.33 -4.82 -2.82
C SER A 170 -18.24 -3.60 -2.91
N GLY A 171 -18.92 -3.46 -4.03
CA GLY A 171 -19.73 -2.31 -4.38
C GLY A 171 -19.17 -1.52 -5.57
N ARG A 172 -19.54 -0.27 -5.66
CA ARG A 172 -19.23 0.64 -6.76
C ARG A 172 -18.14 1.64 -6.37
N ALA A 173 -17.12 1.78 -7.21
CA ALA A 173 -16.09 2.80 -7.12
C ALA A 173 -16.02 3.62 -8.41
N ARG A 174 -15.72 4.92 -8.29
CA ARG A 174 -15.52 5.83 -9.41
C ARG A 174 -14.17 6.48 -9.31
N PHE A 175 -13.52 6.66 -10.46
CA PHE A 175 -12.17 7.16 -10.54
C PHE A 175 -12.11 8.34 -11.50
N ASP A 176 -11.34 9.36 -11.07
CA ASP A 176 -11.11 10.59 -11.84
C ASP A 176 -9.73 10.53 -12.48
N TYR A 177 -9.59 9.60 -13.44
CA TYR A 177 -8.41 9.49 -14.29
C TYR A 177 -8.70 10.07 -15.67
N GLU A 178 -7.68 10.68 -16.26
CA GLU A 178 -7.77 11.25 -17.60
C GLU A 178 -7.97 10.15 -18.65
N THR A 179 -8.65 10.50 -19.75
CA THR A 179 -8.79 9.62 -20.92
C THR A 179 -7.38 9.28 -21.45
N GLY A 180 -7.14 8.00 -21.71
CA GLY A 180 -5.84 7.48 -22.12
C GLY A 180 -5.03 6.88 -20.98
N THR A 181 -5.37 7.16 -19.72
CA THR A 181 -4.69 6.55 -18.57
C THR A 181 -4.76 5.03 -18.65
N LEU A 182 -3.62 4.37 -18.63
CA LEU A 182 -3.53 2.91 -18.55
C LEU A 182 -3.82 2.44 -17.12
N PHE A 183 -4.59 1.36 -17.00
CA PHE A 183 -4.88 0.77 -15.71
C PHE A 183 -5.06 -0.75 -15.79
N SER A 184 -4.95 -1.40 -14.65
CA SER A 184 -5.21 -2.83 -14.46
C SER A 184 -6.08 -3.03 -13.21
N ILE A 185 -6.90 -4.08 -13.21
CA ILE A 185 -7.50 -4.60 -11.98
C ILE A 185 -6.74 -5.87 -11.60
N LEU A 186 -5.98 -5.79 -10.51
CA LEU A 186 -5.21 -6.91 -9.98
C LEU A 186 -6.07 -7.69 -8.99
N GLY A 187 -6.35 -8.98 -9.30
CA GLY A 187 -7.05 -9.89 -8.38
C GLY A 187 -6.07 -10.53 -7.40
N PHE A 188 -6.36 -10.41 -6.11
CA PHE A 188 -5.66 -11.12 -5.01
C PHE A 188 -6.45 -12.36 -4.55
N SER A 189 -7.62 -12.56 -5.12
CA SER A 189 -8.45 -13.76 -5.05
C SER A 189 -9.24 -13.87 -6.34
N ASP A 190 -10.06 -14.89 -6.52
CA ASP A 190 -11.10 -14.90 -7.53
C ASP A 190 -12.03 -13.70 -7.33
N LEU A 191 -12.43 -13.05 -8.44
CA LEU A 191 -13.35 -11.92 -8.44
C LEU A 191 -14.69 -12.34 -9.03
N SER A 192 -15.77 -11.94 -8.40
CA SER A 192 -17.14 -12.23 -8.87
C SER A 192 -17.91 -10.94 -9.08
N GLY A 193 -18.69 -10.90 -10.16
CA GLY A 193 -19.52 -9.76 -10.45
C GLY A 193 -18.73 -8.49 -10.80
N LEU A 194 -17.59 -8.65 -11.49
CA LEU A 194 -16.80 -7.51 -11.91
C LEU A 194 -17.41 -6.85 -13.14
N SER A 195 -17.69 -5.55 -13.04
CA SER A 195 -18.09 -4.71 -14.17
C SER A 195 -17.18 -3.49 -14.29
N LEU A 196 -16.83 -3.13 -15.52
CA LEU A 196 -16.03 -1.96 -15.86
C LEU A 196 -16.77 -1.12 -16.89
N ALA A 197 -17.01 0.14 -16.56
CA ALA A 197 -17.54 1.13 -17.50
C ALA A 197 -16.54 2.29 -17.69
N GLY A 198 -16.58 2.96 -18.85
CA GLY A 198 -15.64 4.02 -19.17
C GLY A 198 -14.23 3.53 -19.50
N ALA A 199 -14.08 2.26 -19.81
CA ALA A 199 -12.84 1.61 -20.19
C ALA A 199 -12.86 1.21 -21.69
N LYS A 200 -11.68 1.05 -22.28
CA LYS A 200 -11.52 0.59 -23.69
C LYS A 200 -12.09 -0.82 -23.87
N TRP A 201 -11.88 -1.67 -22.89
CA TRP A 201 -12.47 -3.02 -22.83
C TRP A 201 -13.39 -3.09 -21.62
N PRO A 202 -14.68 -2.74 -21.81
CA PRO A 202 -15.65 -2.79 -20.72
C PRO A 202 -15.97 -4.23 -20.36
N LEU A 203 -16.40 -4.44 -19.13
CA LEU A 203 -16.84 -5.75 -18.62
C LEU A 203 -18.22 -5.61 -17.99
N ASP A 204 -19.01 -6.67 -18.05
CA ASP A 204 -20.34 -6.69 -17.43
C ASP A 204 -20.52 -8.00 -16.64
N ASN A 205 -20.55 -7.88 -15.33
CA ASN A 205 -20.85 -8.95 -14.36
C ASN A 205 -20.04 -10.25 -14.57
N VAL A 206 -18.73 -10.13 -14.85
CA VAL A 206 -17.88 -11.28 -15.16
C VAL A 206 -17.26 -11.91 -13.92
N GLN A 207 -16.89 -13.21 -14.07
CA GLN A 207 -16.03 -13.94 -13.13
C GLN A 207 -14.59 -13.83 -13.63
N VAL A 208 -13.65 -13.49 -12.73
CA VAL A 208 -12.22 -13.38 -13.05
C VAL A 208 -11.44 -14.26 -12.08
N PRO A 209 -10.96 -15.43 -12.53
CA PRO A 209 -10.10 -16.28 -11.70
C PRO A 209 -8.80 -15.56 -11.30
N ILE A 210 -8.27 -15.88 -10.13
CA ILE A 210 -6.94 -15.40 -9.70
C ILE A 210 -5.89 -15.77 -10.76
N GLY A 211 -4.99 -14.83 -11.06
CA GLY A 211 -3.97 -15.02 -12.10
C GLY A 211 -4.43 -14.78 -13.53
N SER A 212 -5.72 -14.45 -13.76
CA SER A 212 -6.23 -14.09 -15.09
C SER A 212 -5.62 -12.78 -15.59
N SER A 213 -5.27 -12.71 -16.87
CA SER A 213 -4.82 -11.49 -17.54
C SER A 213 -5.97 -10.66 -18.13
N LEU A 214 -7.23 -11.08 -18.00
CA LEU A 214 -8.41 -10.43 -18.58
C LEU A 214 -8.52 -8.94 -18.22
N THR A 215 -8.05 -8.57 -17.04
CA THR A 215 -8.22 -7.22 -16.47
C THR A 215 -6.93 -6.40 -16.45
N ILE A 216 -5.89 -6.87 -17.17
CA ILE A 216 -4.60 -6.21 -17.25
C ILE A 216 -4.52 -5.31 -18.48
N SER A 217 -3.83 -4.15 -18.34
CA SER A 217 -3.52 -3.22 -19.44
C SER A 217 -4.75 -2.64 -20.14
N ASN A 218 -5.78 -2.31 -19.40
CA ASN A 218 -6.93 -1.55 -19.92
C ASN A 218 -6.61 -0.05 -20.00
N GLU A 219 -7.49 0.73 -20.60
CA GLU A 219 -7.30 2.16 -20.83
C GLU A 219 -8.61 2.93 -20.55
N VAL A 220 -8.50 4.07 -19.90
CA VAL A 220 -9.63 4.95 -19.61
C VAL A 220 -10.12 5.61 -20.90
N ARG A 221 -11.43 5.53 -21.18
CA ARG A 221 -12.09 6.13 -22.36
C ARG A 221 -13.19 7.11 -21.98
N GLY A 222 -13.49 7.23 -20.72
CA GLY A 222 -14.51 8.11 -20.19
C GLY A 222 -14.51 8.06 -18.66
N ARG A 223 -15.65 8.33 -18.03
CA ARG A 223 -15.75 8.23 -16.58
C ARG A 223 -15.57 6.78 -16.13
N LEU A 224 -14.42 6.47 -15.55
CA LEU A 224 -14.12 5.13 -15.11
C LEU A 224 -14.96 4.76 -13.88
N GLU A 225 -15.75 3.69 -14.01
CA GLU A 225 -16.52 3.09 -12.93
C GLU A 225 -16.20 1.60 -12.85
N VAL A 226 -15.95 1.13 -11.63
CA VAL A 226 -15.70 -0.27 -11.31
C VAL A 226 -16.77 -0.73 -10.34
N VAL A 227 -17.42 -1.85 -10.63
CA VAL A 227 -18.31 -2.55 -9.68
C VAL A 227 -17.70 -3.91 -9.41
N LEU A 228 -17.53 -4.24 -8.14
CA LEU A 228 -17.02 -5.54 -7.67
C LEU A 228 -18.09 -6.17 -6.77
N GLY A 229 -18.58 -7.35 -7.13
CA GLY A 229 -19.53 -8.11 -6.32
C GLY A 229 -18.83 -8.69 -5.10
N SER A 230 -17.79 -9.49 -5.32
CA SER A 230 -16.97 -10.06 -4.25
C SER A 230 -15.56 -10.36 -4.73
N GLY A 231 -14.64 -10.55 -3.77
CA GLY A 231 -13.23 -10.83 -3.99
C GLY A 231 -12.32 -9.73 -3.43
N GLN A 232 -11.03 -9.90 -3.63
CA GLN A 232 -9.97 -8.98 -3.20
C GLN A 232 -9.25 -8.46 -4.43
N ALA A 233 -9.29 -7.17 -4.66
CA ALA A 233 -8.69 -6.57 -5.84
C ALA A 233 -8.11 -5.18 -5.56
N MET A 234 -7.26 -4.73 -6.48
CA MET A 234 -6.72 -3.38 -6.52
C MET A 234 -6.80 -2.85 -7.96
N LEU A 235 -7.22 -1.62 -8.11
CA LEU A 235 -6.99 -0.87 -9.33
C LEU A 235 -5.57 -0.30 -9.27
N LEU A 236 -4.75 -0.60 -10.27
CA LEU A 236 -3.43 -0.01 -10.47
C LEU A 236 -3.47 0.87 -11.72
N ALA A 237 -3.25 2.17 -11.56
CA ALA A 237 -3.22 3.13 -12.66
C ALA A 237 -1.80 3.67 -12.90
N HIS A 238 -1.46 3.93 -14.17
CA HIS A 238 -0.22 4.57 -14.59
C HIS A 238 -0.51 6.04 -14.86
N ILE A 239 0.07 6.91 -14.02
CA ILE A 239 -0.16 8.37 -14.04
C ILE A 239 1.09 9.02 -14.61
N ASP A 240 0.99 9.64 -15.76
CA ASP A 240 2.08 10.37 -16.43
C ASP A 240 2.29 11.79 -15.85
#